data_be384a09c7778fc5e711f0e205f79235
#
_entry.id   be384a09c7778fc5e711f0e205f79235
#
_cell.length_a   1.000
_cell.length_b   1.000
_cell.length_c   1.000
_cell.angle_alpha   90.00
_cell.angle_beta   90.00
_cell.angle_gamma   90.00
#
_symmetry.space_group_name_H-M   'P 1'
#
loop_
_entity.id
_entity.type
_entity.pdbx_description
1 polymer ?
#
loop_
_entity_poly.entity_id
_entity_poly.type
_entity_poly.pdbx_seq_one_letter_code
_entity_poly.pdbx_strand_id
1 'polypeptide(L)'
;MCISATQEDVDFLLAFLDDNGDTHIVMIEAKGDTSFTNKQIQSKANRLSAIFGANSENWPNVIPHFLLCSPIQPSQLEIDNIPAFMLNKNSDGFIWFRLYMPSNQRKVTRCNQDGKSSQNGEYWKVETLRSLKK
;
A
#
# COMPACT_ATOMS: atom_id res chain seq x y z
N MET A 1 3.87 1.60 27.69
CA MET A 1 3.84 1.39 26.22
C MET A 1 4.34 2.67 25.57
N CYS A 2 5.48 2.65 24.90
CA CYS A 2 5.97 3.83 24.17
C CYS A 2 5.39 3.79 22.76
N ILE A 3 4.57 4.76 22.40
CA ILE A 3 4.06 4.92 21.04
C ILE A 3 5.13 5.70 20.28
N SER A 4 5.83 5.05 19.34
CA SER A 4 6.74 5.74 18.42
C SER A 4 5.94 6.36 17.27
N ALA A 5 6.31 7.57 16.86
CA ALA A 5 5.57 8.38 15.89
C ALA A 5 5.67 7.93 14.41
N THR A 6 6.13 6.72 14.15
CA THR A 6 6.13 6.14 12.80
C THR A 6 4.91 5.22 12.64
N GLN A 7 3.75 5.80 12.34
CA GLN A 7 2.58 5.03 11.95
C GLN A 7 2.65 4.74 10.45
N GLU A 8 2.57 3.46 10.12
CA GLU A 8 2.32 3.01 8.74
C GLU A 8 0.83 2.65 8.67
N ASP A 9 0.01 3.61 8.28
CA ASP A 9 -1.42 3.42 8.12
C ASP A 9 -1.72 2.78 6.75
N VAL A 10 -2.90 2.19 6.60
CA VAL A 10 -3.43 1.83 5.28
C VAL A 10 -4.08 3.06 4.66
N ASP A 11 -3.95 3.22 3.34
CA ASP A 11 -4.47 4.41 2.66
C ASP A 11 -5.99 4.41 2.57
N PHE A 12 -6.61 3.22 2.54
CA PHE A 12 -8.06 3.08 2.51
C PHE A 12 -8.49 1.82 3.25
N LEU A 13 -9.57 1.93 4.02
CA LEU A 13 -10.19 0.82 4.74
C LEU A 13 -11.69 0.80 4.48
N LEU A 14 -12.20 -0.36 4.09
CA LEU A 14 -13.62 -0.65 3.95
C LEU A 14 -13.98 -1.83 4.85
N ALA A 15 -15.08 -1.72 5.59
CA ALA A 15 -15.63 -2.82 6.37
C ALA A 15 -17.11 -3.04 6.00
N PHE A 16 -17.52 -4.30 5.89
CA PHE A 16 -18.91 -4.69 5.63
C PHE A 16 -19.21 -6.07 6.22
N LEU A 17 -20.49 -6.33 6.45
CA LEU A 17 -20.99 -7.65 6.83
C LEU A 17 -21.43 -8.42 5.58
N ASP A 18 -21.12 -9.70 5.52
CA ASP A 18 -21.69 -10.59 4.52
C ASP A 18 -22.99 -11.25 5.01
N ASP A 19 -23.63 -12.05 4.16
CA ASP A 19 -24.89 -12.73 4.45
C ASP A 19 -24.76 -13.80 5.54
N ASN A 20 -23.56 -14.25 5.86
CA ASN A 20 -23.26 -15.22 6.94
C ASN A 20 -23.03 -14.54 8.30
N GLY A 21 -22.97 -13.21 8.32
CA GLY A 21 -22.68 -12.42 9.51
C GLY A 21 -21.17 -12.23 9.77
N ASP A 22 -20.31 -12.58 8.81
CA ASP A 22 -18.88 -12.33 8.91
C ASP A 22 -18.56 -10.89 8.52
N THR A 23 -17.66 -10.27 9.28
CA THR A 23 -17.17 -8.92 9.02
C THR A 23 -15.95 -8.98 8.11
N HIS A 24 -16.08 -8.49 6.89
CA HIS A 24 -14.95 -8.31 5.98
C HIS A 24 -14.28 -6.96 6.23
N ILE A 25 -12.95 -6.97 6.39
CA ILE A 25 -12.13 -5.76 6.49
C ILE A 25 -11.18 -5.73 5.29
N VAL A 26 -11.43 -4.83 4.36
CA VAL A 26 -10.61 -4.64 3.16
C VAL A 26 -9.67 -3.46 3.38
N MET A 27 -8.39 -3.74 3.36
CA MET A 27 -7.31 -2.77 3.55
C MET A 27 -6.57 -2.57 2.23
N ILE A 28 -6.45 -1.33 1.78
CA ILE A 28 -5.84 -0.99 0.51
C ILE A 28 -4.63 -0.09 0.75
N GLU A 29 -3.50 -0.47 0.20
CA GLU A 29 -2.30 0.35 0.11
C GLU A 29 -2.14 0.85 -1.32
N ALA A 30 -2.02 2.17 -1.50
CA ALA A 30 -1.96 2.80 -2.80
C ALA A 30 -0.62 3.49 -3.07
N LYS A 31 -0.11 3.40 -4.29
CA LYS A 31 1.06 4.13 -4.77
C LYS A 31 0.75 4.77 -6.12
N GLY A 32 0.85 6.08 -6.21
CA GLY A 32 0.58 6.81 -7.46
C GLY A 32 1.81 6.96 -8.36
N ASP A 33 2.97 7.25 -7.80
CA ASP A 33 4.19 7.58 -8.55
C ASP A 33 5.40 6.71 -8.12
N THR A 34 5.41 6.24 -6.88
CA THR A 34 6.49 5.41 -6.34
C THR A 34 6.13 3.94 -6.36
N SER A 35 7.13 3.07 -6.21
CA SER A 35 6.91 1.62 -6.11
C SER A 35 6.72 1.19 -4.65
N PHE A 36 6.07 0.05 -4.46
CA PHE A 36 6.07 -0.67 -3.20
C PHE A 36 7.47 -1.24 -2.93
N THR A 37 7.90 -1.25 -1.68
CA THR A 37 9.18 -1.85 -1.27
C THR A 37 8.94 -3.03 -0.32
N ASN A 38 9.82 -4.03 -0.37
CA ASN A 38 9.74 -5.20 0.52
C ASN A 38 9.75 -4.79 1.99
N LYS A 39 10.58 -3.79 2.35
CA LYS A 39 10.63 -3.27 3.72
C LYS A 39 9.28 -2.72 4.21
N GLN A 40 8.58 -1.94 3.37
CA GLN A 40 7.26 -1.40 3.73
C GLN A 40 6.22 -2.51 3.87
N ILE A 41 6.19 -3.43 2.90
CA ILE A 41 5.24 -4.55 2.92
C ILE A 41 5.50 -5.47 4.11
N GLN A 42 6.74 -5.81 4.41
CA GLN A 42 7.08 -6.65 5.56
C GLN A 42 6.72 -5.98 6.90
N SER A 43 6.97 -4.67 7.04
CA SER A 43 6.57 -3.91 8.23
C SER A 43 5.05 -3.95 8.42
N LYS A 44 4.29 -3.78 7.34
CA LYS A 44 2.82 -3.88 7.34
C LYS A 44 2.35 -5.30 7.68
N ALA A 45 2.96 -6.31 7.09
CA ALA A 45 2.67 -7.72 7.36
C ALA A 45 2.83 -8.06 8.84
N ASN A 46 3.92 -7.62 9.46
CA ASN A 46 4.17 -7.84 10.88
C ASN A 46 3.10 -7.19 11.77
N ARG A 47 2.68 -5.96 11.45
CA ARG A 47 1.64 -5.26 12.21
C ARG A 47 0.27 -5.90 12.03
N LEU A 48 -0.09 -6.22 10.81
CA LEU A 48 -1.39 -6.84 10.52
C LEU A 48 -1.48 -8.25 11.09
N SER A 49 -0.37 -9.02 11.07
CA SER A 49 -0.30 -10.30 11.78
C SER A 49 -0.49 -10.16 13.29
N ALA A 50 0.04 -9.10 13.90
CA ALA A 50 -0.16 -8.85 15.33
C ALA A 50 -1.63 -8.51 15.65
N ILE A 51 -2.36 -7.91 14.73
CA ILE A 51 -3.77 -7.56 14.88
C ILE A 51 -4.68 -8.77 14.61
N PHE A 52 -4.51 -9.41 13.45
CA PHE A 52 -5.43 -10.43 12.97
C PHE A 52 -5.00 -11.87 13.26
N GLY A 53 -3.73 -12.08 13.60
CA GLY A 53 -3.09 -13.40 13.61
C GLY A 53 -2.51 -13.73 12.22
N ALA A 54 -1.52 -14.61 12.16
CA ALA A 54 -0.89 -15.02 10.90
C ALA A 54 -1.89 -15.74 9.95
N ASN A 55 -2.87 -16.43 10.52
CA ASN A 55 -3.94 -17.14 9.82
C ASN A 55 -5.33 -16.53 10.08
N SER A 56 -5.38 -15.25 10.47
CA SER A 56 -6.63 -14.53 10.79
C SER A 56 -7.40 -15.10 12.00
N GLU A 57 -6.70 -15.70 12.94
CA GLU A 57 -7.30 -16.43 14.07
C GLU A 57 -7.68 -15.56 15.28
N ASN A 58 -7.18 -14.32 15.36
CA ASN A 58 -7.37 -13.50 16.57
C ASN A 58 -8.80 -12.98 16.75
N TRP A 59 -9.58 -12.87 15.68
CA TRP A 59 -10.90 -12.30 15.71
C TRP A 59 -11.90 -13.23 15.02
N PRO A 60 -12.73 -13.98 15.77
CA PRO A 60 -13.81 -14.79 15.19
C PRO A 60 -14.74 -13.92 14.33
N ASN A 61 -15.16 -14.44 13.19
CA ASN A 61 -16.05 -13.76 12.23
C ASN A 61 -15.50 -12.45 11.65
N VAL A 62 -14.16 -12.27 11.68
CA VAL A 62 -13.50 -11.16 10.98
C VAL A 62 -12.58 -11.73 9.90
N ILE A 63 -12.83 -11.32 8.65
CA ILE A 63 -12.08 -11.78 7.47
C ILE A 63 -11.29 -10.61 6.91
N PRO A 64 -9.98 -10.51 7.21
CA PRO A 64 -9.13 -9.46 6.65
C PRO A 64 -8.77 -9.76 5.19
N HIS A 65 -8.69 -8.70 4.40
CA HIS A 65 -8.20 -8.69 3.02
C HIS A 65 -7.21 -7.54 2.85
N PHE A 66 -6.11 -7.79 2.17
CA PHE A 66 -5.14 -6.75 1.86
C PHE A 66 -4.91 -6.67 0.36
N LEU A 67 -4.96 -5.45 -0.18
CA LEU A 67 -4.86 -5.20 -1.60
C LEU A 67 -3.85 -4.09 -1.89
N LEU A 68 -3.12 -4.24 -2.98
CA LEU A 68 -2.25 -3.22 -3.54
C LEU A 68 -2.94 -2.49 -4.69
N CYS A 69 -2.78 -1.16 -4.73
CA CYS A 69 -3.33 -0.32 -5.78
C CYS A 69 -2.23 0.58 -6.35
N SER A 70 -1.94 0.44 -7.65
CA SER A 70 -0.90 1.25 -8.31
C SER A 70 -1.08 1.23 -9.83
N PRO A 71 -0.48 2.22 -10.56
CA PRO A 71 -0.55 2.24 -12.02
C PRO A 71 0.11 1.05 -12.71
N ILE A 72 1.14 0.48 -12.08
CA ILE A 72 1.90 -0.67 -12.58
C ILE A 72 1.87 -1.77 -11.52
N GLN A 73 1.64 -3.00 -11.95
CA GLN A 73 1.66 -4.16 -11.06
C GLN A 73 3.07 -4.37 -10.48
N PRO A 74 3.20 -4.48 -9.15
CA PRO A 74 4.47 -4.78 -8.53
C PRO A 74 4.91 -6.21 -8.90
N SER A 75 6.14 -6.36 -9.40
CA SER A 75 6.68 -7.64 -9.88
C SER A 75 7.87 -8.17 -9.05
N GLN A 76 8.32 -7.39 -8.05
CA GLN A 76 9.53 -7.72 -7.28
C GLN A 76 9.28 -7.76 -5.76
N LEU A 77 8.01 -7.92 -5.36
CA LEU A 77 7.68 -8.08 -3.95
C LEU A 77 7.89 -9.53 -3.51
N GLU A 78 8.62 -9.66 -2.42
CA GLU A 78 8.83 -10.93 -1.74
C GLU A 78 7.55 -11.33 -0.99
N ILE A 79 7.24 -12.62 -1.02
CA ILE A 79 6.05 -13.18 -0.36
C ILE A 79 6.40 -14.01 0.88
N ASP A 80 7.68 -14.16 1.20
CA ASP A 80 8.13 -14.90 2.35
C ASP A 80 7.68 -14.23 3.65
N ASN A 81 7.13 -15.04 4.57
CA ASN A 81 6.59 -14.57 5.85
C ASN A 81 5.45 -13.52 5.74
N ILE A 82 4.75 -13.50 4.61
CA ILE A 82 3.57 -12.67 4.45
C ILE A 82 2.33 -13.47 4.86
N PRO A 83 1.41 -12.90 5.71
CA PRO A 83 0.17 -13.57 6.10
C PRO A 83 -0.69 -13.95 4.90
N ALA A 84 -1.36 -15.09 4.98
CA ALA A 84 -2.18 -15.62 3.88
C ALA A 84 -3.27 -14.64 3.41
N PHE A 85 -3.84 -13.83 4.30
CA PHE A 85 -4.88 -12.85 3.96
C PHE A 85 -4.35 -11.64 3.15
N MET A 86 -3.03 -11.47 3.06
CA MET A 86 -2.39 -10.45 2.23
C MET A 86 -2.05 -10.98 0.83
N LEU A 87 -2.17 -12.27 0.59
CA LEU A 87 -1.80 -12.92 -0.67
C LEU A 87 -3.05 -13.33 -1.46
N ASN A 88 -2.87 -13.41 -2.77
CA ASN A 88 -3.89 -13.91 -3.66
C ASN A 88 -3.92 -15.45 -3.59
N LYS A 89 -5.06 -16.02 -3.20
CA LYS A 89 -5.24 -17.48 -3.11
C LYS A 89 -5.08 -18.23 -4.44
N ASN A 90 -5.19 -17.52 -5.55
CA ASN A 90 -5.19 -18.09 -6.90
C ASN A 90 -3.89 -17.83 -7.68
N SER A 91 -2.93 -17.12 -7.09
CA SER A 91 -1.65 -16.81 -7.73
C SER A 91 -0.57 -16.53 -6.69
N ASP A 92 0.69 -16.72 -7.08
CA ASP A 92 1.85 -16.42 -6.24
C ASP A 92 2.08 -14.90 -6.20
N GLY A 93 1.43 -14.21 -5.27
CA GLY A 93 1.61 -12.77 -5.11
C GLY A 93 0.49 -12.07 -4.37
N PHE A 94 0.52 -10.75 -4.39
CA PHE A 94 -0.50 -9.91 -3.77
C PHE A 94 -1.71 -9.74 -4.67
N ILE A 95 -2.87 -9.52 -4.06
CA ILE A 95 -4.03 -9.03 -4.80
C ILE A 95 -3.71 -7.60 -5.23
N TRP A 96 -3.76 -7.33 -6.52
CA TRP A 96 -3.47 -6.02 -7.08
C TRP A 96 -4.57 -5.58 -8.03
N PHE A 97 -4.88 -4.28 -8.00
CA PHE A 97 -5.70 -3.66 -9.02
C PHE A 97 -5.08 -2.36 -9.52
N ARG A 98 -5.39 -2.04 -10.75
CA ARG A 98 -4.78 -0.91 -11.44
C ARG A 98 -5.38 0.41 -10.99
N LEU A 99 -4.50 1.33 -10.57
CA LEU A 99 -4.86 2.73 -10.37
C LEU A 99 -4.75 3.48 -11.70
N TYR A 100 -5.87 3.98 -12.19
CA TYR A 100 -5.88 4.81 -13.39
C TYR A 100 -5.56 6.25 -13.00
N MET A 101 -4.41 6.74 -13.47
CA MET A 101 -3.94 8.08 -13.17
C MET A 101 -4.37 9.06 -14.27
N PRO A 102 -4.85 10.28 -13.93
CA PRO A 102 -5.11 11.31 -14.91
C PRO A 102 -3.85 11.70 -15.68
N SER A 103 -3.98 11.99 -16.98
CA SER A 103 -2.85 12.32 -17.86
C SER A 103 -2.18 13.66 -17.58
N ASN A 104 -2.85 14.52 -16.81
CA ASN A 104 -2.41 15.89 -16.51
C ASN A 104 -1.88 16.07 -15.09
N GLN A 105 -1.56 15.00 -14.40
CA GLN A 105 -1.02 15.08 -13.05
C GLN A 105 0.32 15.81 -13.01
N ARG A 106 0.50 16.59 -11.95
CA ARG A 106 1.73 17.31 -11.69
C ARG A 106 2.38 16.81 -10.41
N LYS A 107 3.70 16.62 -10.47
CA LYS A 107 4.52 16.32 -9.31
C LYS A 107 5.18 17.61 -8.84
N VAL A 108 5.05 17.88 -7.55
CA VAL A 108 5.74 18.97 -6.88
C VAL A 108 6.89 18.38 -6.09
N THR A 109 8.11 18.82 -6.39
CA THR A 109 9.33 18.32 -5.75
C THR A 109 10.09 19.47 -5.13
N ARG A 110 10.50 19.34 -3.88
CA ARG A 110 11.38 20.31 -3.22
C ARG A 110 12.78 20.24 -3.84
N CYS A 111 13.38 21.37 -4.15
CA CYS A 111 14.64 21.43 -4.89
C CYS A 111 15.53 22.61 -4.47
N ASN A 112 16.78 22.54 -4.86
CA ASN A 112 17.71 23.65 -4.81
C ASN A 112 17.43 24.65 -5.95
N GLN A 113 18.13 25.78 -5.96
CA GLN A 113 18.04 26.81 -7.00
C GLN A 113 18.33 26.28 -8.42
N ASP A 114 19.18 25.26 -8.54
CA ASP A 114 19.50 24.59 -9.81
C ASP A 114 18.45 23.53 -10.25
N GLY A 115 17.35 23.40 -9.52
CA GLY A 115 16.27 22.46 -9.83
C GLY A 115 16.53 21.00 -9.44
N LYS A 116 17.67 20.70 -8.77
CA LYS A 116 17.94 19.37 -8.25
C LYS A 116 17.13 19.10 -7.00
N SER A 117 16.54 17.91 -6.93
CA SER A 117 15.76 17.46 -5.76
C SER A 117 16.60 17.51 -4.49
N SER A 118 16.07 18.13 -3.42
CA SER A 118 16.75 18.27 -2.13
C SER A 118 15.71 18.37 -1.02
N GLN A 119 15.86 17.57 0.04
CA GLN A 119 14.99 17.66 1.21
C GLN A 119 15.07 19.00 1.93
N ASN A 120 16.23 19.68 1.86
CA ASN A 120 16.50 20.98 2.48
C ASN A 120 16.46 22.14 1.47
N GLY A 121 16.00 21.90 0.24
CA GLY A 121 15.90 22.94 -0.79
C GLY A 121 14.87 24.01 -0.40
N GLU A 122 15.09 25.24 -0.85
CA GLU A 122 14.20 26.38 -0.59
C GLU A 122 13.20 26.62 -1.73
N TYR A 123 13.31 25.87 -2.82
CA TYR A 123 12.51 26.03 -4.03
C TYR A 123 11.62 24.83 -4.27
N TRP A 124 10.60 25.03 -5.12
CA TRP A 124 9.69 23.98 -5.55
C TRP A 124 9.69 23.88 -7.07
N LYS A 125 9.89 22.67 -7.57
CA LYS A 125 9.80 22.34 -8.99
C LYS A 125 8.48 21.64 -9.26
N VAL A 126 7.77 22.08 -10.30
CA VAL A 126 6.53 21.46 -10.77
C VAL A 126 6.79 20.79 -12.11
N GLU A 127 6.58 19.50 -12.20
CA GLU A 127 6.75 18.70 -13.41
C GLU A 127 5.44 18.00 -13.76
N THR A 128 5.12 17.89 -15.04
CA THR A 128 4.03 17.05 -15.48
C THR A 128 4.48 15.59 -15.39
N LEU A 129 3.76 14.76 -14.64
CA LEU A 129 3.99 13.32 -14.65
C LEU A 129 3.72 12.82 -16.06
N ARG A 130 4.72 12.20 -16.70
CA ARG A 130 4.51 11.55 -17.98
C ARG A 130 3.55 10.41 -17.74
N SER A 131 2.39 10.42 -18.43
CA SER A 131 1.48 9.29 -18.40
C SER A 131 2.28 8.03 -18.71
N LEU A 132 2.23 7.07 -17.81
CA LEU A 132 2.78 5.74 -18.10
C LEU A 132 2.09 5.26 -19.36
N LYS A 133 2.84 5.19 -20.46
CA LYS A 133 2.32 4.71 -21.75
C LYS A 133 1.63 3.38 -21.52
N LYS A 134 0.43 3.27 -22.08
CA LYS A 134 -0.39 2.04 -22.09
C LYS A 134 0.40 0.85 -22.61
#